data_333c22123b85bb8ed6e5b93a834373e8
#
_entry.id   333c22123b85bb8ed6e5b93a834373e8
#
_cell.length_a   1.000
_cell.length_b   1.000
_cell.length_c   1.000
_cell.angle_alpha   90.00
_cell.angle_beta   90.00
_cell.angle_gamma   90.00
#
_symmetry.space_group_name_H-M   'P 1'
#
loop_
_entity.id
_entity.type
_entity.pdbx_description
1 polymer ?
#
loop_
_entity_poly.entity_id
_entity_poly.type
_entity_poly.pdbx_seq_one_letter_code
_entity_poly.pdbx_strand_id
1 'polypeptide(L)'
;MDVICEMMKLKPENVKDYIQMHENTWPELVKAIKESGFIEEYIYTLDNLVVVIMKCEDFEKSRKNLQDKEIFQKWTTLVQNMLIEDETFFKVKDKIIDLKPIWNLADF
;
A
#
# COMPACT_ATOMS: atom_id res chain seq x y z
N MET A 1 -9.04 -11.36 -11.90
CA MET A 1 -8.33 -10.13 -11.53
C MET A 1 -8.36 -9.97 -10.02
N ASP A 2 -7.21 -9.70 -9.42
CA ASP A 2 -7.10 -9.55 -7.98
C ASP A 2 -7.31 -8.10 -7.57
N VAL A 3 -8.09 -7.88 -6.51
CA VAL A 3 -8.24 -6.60 -5.83
C VAL A 3 -7.78 -6.79 -4.40
N ILE A 4 -6.76 -6.04 -4.01
CA ILE A 4 -6.13 -6.13 -2.69
C ILE A 4 -6.39 -4.84 -1.93
N CYS A 5 -6.76 -4.97 -0.67
CA CYS A 5 -6.95 -3.82 0.22
C CYS A 5 -6.08 -4.00 1.45
N GLU A 6 -5.29 -2.98 1.75
CA GLU A 6 -4.42 -2.95 2.92
C GLU A 6 -4.74 -1.75 3.79
N MET A 7 -4.49 -1.88 5.08
CA MET A 7 -4.68 -0.81 6.04
C MET A 7 -3.43 -0.67 6.90
N MET A 8 -3.09 0.58 7.24
CA MET A 8 -1.94 0.88 8.08
C MET A 8 -2.17 2.19 8.82
N LYS A 9 -1.39 2.42 9.87
CA LYS A 9 -1.40 3.69 10.59
C LYS A 9 -0.04 4.35 10.56
N LEU A 10 -0.04 5.66 10.36
CA LEU A 10 1.17 6.48 10.38
C LEU A 10 1.43 7.01 11.79
N LYS A 11 2.69 7.28 12.10
CA LYS A 11 3.01 8.17 13.20
C LYS A 11 2.32 9.51 12.92
N PRO A 12 1.60 10.12 13.89
CA PRO A 12 0.88 11.36 13.63
C PRO A 12 1.75 12.48 13.03
N GLU A 13 3.00 12.57 13.46
CA GLU A 13 3.95 13.57 12.96
C GLU A 13 4.38 13.33 11.49
N ASN A 14 4.13 12.15 10.95
CA ASN A 14 4.50 11.80 9.57
C ASN A 14 3.35 11.88 8.57
N VAL A 15 2.14 12.22 9.00
CA VAL A 15 0.97 12.26 8.08
C VAL A 15 1.20 13.23 6.94
N LYS A 16 1.66 14.42 7.23
CA LYS A 16 1.93 15.44 6.20
C LYS A 16 3.02 14.99 5.24
N ASP A 17 4.10 14.44 5.73
CA ASP A 17 5.21 13.97 4.90
C ASP A 17 4.78 12.81 3.98
N TYR A 18 3.98 11.89 4.51
CA TYR A 18 3.43 10.77 3.74
C TYR A 18 2.58 11.25 2.56
N ILE A 19 1.69 12.22 2.81
CA ILE A 19 0.83 12.78 1.77
C ILE A 19 1.68 13.52 0.73
N GLN A 20 2.63 14.35 1.15
CA GLN A 20 3.49 15.11 0.25
C GLN A 20 4.35 14.21 -0.64
N MET A 21 4.92 13.12 -0.10
CA MET A 21 5.73 12.22 -0.90
C MET A 21 4.90 11.51 -1.97
N HIS A 22 3.61 11.26 -1.72
CA HIS A 22 2.70 10.67 -2.73
C HIS A 22 2.26 11.70 -3.76
N GLU A 23 2.05 12.95 -3.38
CA GLU A 23 1.78 14.03 -4.34
C GLU A 23 2.95 14.23 -5.30
N ASN A 24 4.15 13.95 -4.85
CA ASN A 24 5.40 14.07 -5.61
C ASN A 24 6.03 12.69 -5.84
N THR A 25 5.21 11.70 -6.14
CA THR A 25 5.68 10.32 -6.33
C THR A 25 6.80 10.26 -7.38
N TRP A 26 7.87 9.56 -7.05
CA TRP A 26 9.00 9.42 -7.95
C TRP A 26 8.56 8.80 -9.28
N PRO A 27 8.85 9.45 -10.43
CA PRO A 27 8.46 8.90 -11.73
C PRO A 27 8.99 7.49 -11.98
N GLU A 28 10.21 7.19 -11.53
CA GLU A 28 10.82 5.87 -11.64
C GLU A 28 10.04 4.81 -10.84
N LEU A 29 9.51 5.20 -9.67
CA LEU A 29 8.66 4.31 -8.86
C LEU A 29 7.34 4.01 -9.57
N VAL A 30 6.68 5.02 -10.10
CA VAL A 30 5.42 4.85 -10.85
C VAL A 30 5.63 3.90 -12.01
N LYS A 31 6.72 4.07 -12.76
CA LYS A 31 7.09 3.19 -13.86
C LYS A 31 7.29 1.75 -13.39
N ALA A 32 8.03 1.57 -12.28
CA ALA A 32 8.30 0.25 -11.70
C ALA A 32 7.02 -0.46 -11.28
N ILE A 33 6.08 0.27 -10.67
CA ILE A 33 4.77 -0.28 -10.25
C ILE A 33 3.99 -0.76 -11.47
N LYS A 34 3.88 0.07 -12.51
CA LYS A 34 3.16 -0.29 -13.74
C LYS A 34 3.79 -1.47 -14.46
N GLU A 35 5.11 -1.49 -14.59
CA GLU A 35 5.83 -2.58 -15.25
C GLU A 35 5.73 -3.89 -14.47
N SER A 36 5.50 -3.84 -13.16
CA SER A 36 5.33 -5.03 -12.34
C SER A 36 3.96 -5.68 -12.51
N GLY A 37 3.00 -5.00 -13.14
CA GLY A 37 1.69 -5.56 -13.44
C GLY A 37 0.52 -4.94 -12.67
N PHE A 38 0.76 -3.93 -11.84
CA PHE A 38 -0.32 -3.21 -11.16
C PHE A 38 -1.03 -2.30 -12.16
N ILE A 39 -2.36 -2.42 -12.22
CA ILE A 39 -3.21 -1.70 -13.16
C ILE A 39 -3.78 -0.45 -12.52
N GLU A 40 -4.26 -0.58 -11.27
CA GLU A 40 -4.83 0.51 -10.50
C GLU A 40 -4.31 0.44 -9.07
N GLU A 41 -4.10 1.59 -8.49
CA GLU A 41 -3.78 1.72 -7.07
C GLU A 41 -4.35 3.03 -6.56
N TYR A 42 -5.04 2.96 -5.42
CA TYR A 42 -5.66 4.11 -4.75
C TYR A 42 -5.25 4.13 -3.30
N ILE A 43 -4.94 5.31 -2.79
CA ILE A 43 -4.60 5.50 -1.38
C ILE A 43 -5.56 6.52 -0.79
N TYR A 44 -6.23 6.13 0.28
CA TYR A 44 -7.15 6.98 1.02
C TYR A 44 -6.63 7.16 2.44
N THR A 45 -6.88 8.32 3.02
CA THR A 45 -6.48 8.61 4.40
C THR A 45 -7.64 9.15 5.21
N LEU A 46 -7.66 8.80 6.49
CA LEU A 46 -8.49 9.44 7.51
C LEU A 46 -7.57 9.68 8.70
N ASP A 47 -7.19 10.95 8.94
CA ASP A 47 -6.20 11.30 9.94
C ASP A 47 -4.90 10.50 9.71
N ASN A 48 -4.45 9.70 10.66
CA ASN A 48 -3.26 8.86 10.50
C ASN A 48 -3.56 7.45 9.97
N LEU A 49 -4.80 7.15 9.64
CA LEU A 49 -5.20 5.88 9.05
C LEU A 49 -5.05 5.95 7.53
N VAL A 50 -4.44 4.92 6.95
CA VAL A 50 -4.21 4.79 5.51
C VAL A 50 -4.85 3.52 5.00
N VAL A 51 -5.57 3.63 3.89
CA VAL A 51 -6.15 2.49 3.18
C VAL A 51 -5.61 2.48 1.76
N VAL A 52 -5.03 1.36 1.34
CA VAL A 52 -4.47 1.18 0.00
C VAL A 52 -5.29 0.12 -0.74
N ILE A 53 -5.74 0.44 -1.94
CA ILE A 53 -6.47 -0.49 -2.81
C ILE A 53 -5.66 -0.67 -4.09
N MET A 54 -5.37 -1.92 -4.44
CA MET A 54 -4.58 -2.26 -5.62
C MET A 54 -5.34 -3.25 -6.49
N LYS A 55 -5.17 -3.14 -7.80
CA LYS A 55 -5.78 -4.03 -8.77
C LYS A 55 -4.74 -4.52 -9.77
N CYS A 56 -4.70 -5.85 -9.98
CA CYS A 56 -3.77 -6.50 -10.91
C CYS A 56 -4.32 -7.86 -11.34
N GLU A 57 -3.75 -8.43 -12.39
CA GLU A 57 -4.15 -9.76 -12.88
C GLU A 57 -3.77 -10.86 -11.89
N ASP A 58 -2.55 -10.80 -11.37
CA ASP A 58 -1.97 -11.80 -10.46
C ASP A 58 -1.14 -11.08 -9.42
N PHE A 59 -1.70 -10.94 -8.22
CA PHE A 59 -1.06 -10.18 -7.15
C PHE A 59 0.27 -10.77 -6.69
N GLU A 60 0.34 -12.09 -6.53
CA GLU A 60 1.57 -12.75 -6.09
C GLU A 60 2.73 -12.50 -7.05
N LYS A 61 2.45 -12.58 -8.34
CA LYS A 61 3.44 -12.32 -9.39
C LYS A 61 3.85 -10.85 -9.44
N SER A 62 2.88 -9.95 -9.41
CA SER A 62 3.13 -8.50 -9.47
C SER A 62 3.90 -8.02 -8.24
N ARG A 63 3.53 -8.48 -7.06
CA ARG A 63 4.22 -8.16 -5.80
C ARG A 63 5.66 -8.64 -5.85
N LYS A 64 5.89 -9.87 -6.29
CA LYS A 64 7.21 -10.45 -6.38
C LYS A 64 8.11 -9.68 -7.36
N ASN A 65 7.56 -9.31 -8.51
CA ASN A 65 8.28 -8.50 -9.50
C ASN A 65 8.67 -7.13 -8.93
N LEU A 66 7.76 -6.49 -8.21
CA LEU A 66 7.99 -5.16 -7.66
C LEU A 66 8.99 -5.18 -6.50
N GLN A 67 8.93 -6.19 -5.64
CA GLN A 67 9.83 -6.32 -4.48
C GLN A 67 11.31 -6.40 -4.86
N ASP A 68 11.63 -6.91 -6.05
CA ASP A 68 13.00 -7.04 -6.51
C ASP A 68 13.59 -5.73 -7.06
N LYS A 69 12.76 -4.70 -7.21
CA LYS A 69 13.19 -3.41 -7.76
C LYS A 69 13.76 -2.52 -6.66
N GLU A 70 14.97 -2.02 -6.87
CA GLU A 70 15.68 -1.18 -5.90
C GLU A 70 14.91 0.11 -5.57
N ILE A 71 14.28 0.74 -6.57
CA ILE A 71 13.51 1.96 -6.34
C ILE A 71 12.33 1.71 -5.39
N PHE A 72 11.69 0.57 -5.50
CA PHE A 72 10.61 0.18 -4.60
C PHE A 72 11.11 -0.09 -3.19
N GLN A 73 12.26 -0.73 -3.05
CA GLN A 73 12.87 -1.00 -1.75
C GLN A 73 13.22 0.29 -1.02
N LYS A 74 13.73 1.29 -1.73
CA LYS A 74 14.00 2.62 -1.16
C LYS A 74 12.72 3.28 -0.67
N TRP A 75 11.67 3.24 -1.46
CA TRP A 75 10.36 3.83 -1.12
C TRP A 75 9.76 3.14 0.11
N THR A 76 9.74 1.82 0.12
CA THR A 76 9.16 1.05 1.24
C THR A 76 9.93 1.25 2.53
N THR A 77 11.23 1.43 2.48
CA THR A 77 12.03 1.74 3.67
C THR A 77 11.60 3.07 4.28
N LEU A 78 11.36 4.10 3.46
CA LEU A 78 10.84 5.38 3.94
C LEU A 78 9.46 5.22 4.56
N VAL A 79 8.57 4.50 3.89
CA VAL A 79 7.20 4.28 4.38
C VAL A 79 7.21 3.49 5.70
N GLN A 80 7.99 2.41 5.78
CA GLN A 80 8.07 1.59 6.99
C GLN A 80 8.48 2.42 8.21
N ASN A 81 9.38 3.39 8.04
CA ASN A 81 9.80 4.26 9.12
C ASN A 81 8.72 5.25 9.57
N MET A 82 7.66 5.43 8.79
CA MET A 82 6.52 6.29 9.12
C MET A 82 5.38 5.53 9.79
N LEU A 83 5.40 4.20 9.78
CA LEU A 83 4.30 3.37 10.28
C LEU A 83 4.42 3.09 11.77
N ILE A 84 3.27 2.87 12.40
CA ILE A 84 3.18 2.40 13.79
C ILE A 84 2.46 1.06 13.86
N GLU A 85 2.72 0.32 14.93
CA GLU A 85 1.90 -0.81 15.34
C GLU A 85 0.71 -0.27 16.14
N ASP A 86 -0.46 -0.87 15.96
CA ASP A 86 -1.63 -0.59 16.80
C ASP A 86 -2.39 -1.89 17.04
N GLU A 87 -1.88 -2.71 17.95
CA GLU A 87 -2.45 -4.01 18.27
C GLU A 87 -3.87 -3.90 18.84
N THR A 88 -4.17 -2.83 19.56
CA THR A 88 -5.49 -2.60 20.12
C THR A 88 -6.53 -2.41 19.01
N PHE A 89 -6.19 -1.65 17.98
CA PHE A 89 -7.08 -1.38 16.85
C PHE A 89 -7.11 -2.56 15.87
N PHE A 90 -5.95 -3.03 15.43
CA PHE A 90 -5.84 -4.05 14.39
C PHE A 90 -5.96 -5.49 14.91
N LYS A 91 -5.82 -5.72 16.22
CA LYS A 91 -5.84 -7.04 16.87
C LYS A 91 -4.63 -7.91 16.55
N VAL A 92 -3.66 -7.38 15.83
CA VAL A 92 -2.37 -8.01 15.52
C VAL A 92 -1.26 -6.96 15.63
N LYS A 93 0.00 -7.41 15.69
CA LYS A 93 1.17 -6.52 15.80
C LYS A 93 1.72 -6.06 14.46
N ASP A 94 1.17 -6.55 13.36
CA ASP A 94 1.64 -6.16 12.03
C ASP A 94 1.38 -4.67 11.78
N LYS A 95 2.28 -4.02 11.06
CA LYS A 95 2.13 -2.62 10.66
C LYS A 95 1.27 -2.47 9.42
N ILE A 96 1.27 -3.46 8.53
CA ILE A 96 0.47 -3.48 7.31
C ILE A 96 -0.50 -4.65 7.41
N ILE A 97 -1.78 -4.36 7.33
CA ILE A 97 -2.84 -5.32 7.56
C ILE A 97 -3.56 -5.60 6.24
N ASP A 98 -3.61 -6.87 5.84
CA ASP A 98 -4.40 -7.29 4.70
C ASP A 98 -5.86 -7.42 5.11
N LEU A 99 -6.75 -6.70 4.40
CA LEU A 99 -8.18 -6.79 4.63
C LEU A 99 -8.76 -7.93 3.80
N LYS A 100 -9.58 -8.74 4.45
CA LYS A 100 -10.22 -9.89 3.80
C LYS A 100 -11.45 -9.43 3.02
N PRO A 101 -11.54 -9.71 1.70
CA PRO A 101 -12.74 -9.41 0.93
C PRO A 101 -13.90 -10.31 1.41
N ILE A 102 -15.08 -9.72 1.59
CA ILE A 102 -16.27 -10.45 2.03
C ILE A 102 -17.37 -10.46 1.00
N TRP A 103 -17.30 -9.60 -0.02
CA TRP A 103 -18.36 -9.47 -1.02
C TRP A 103 -17.84 -8.82 -2.28
N ASN A 104 -18.27 -9.34 -3.42
CA ASN A 104 -17.94 -8.78 -4.72
C ASN A 104 -19.19 -8.82 -5.60
N LEU A 105 -19.65 -7.65 -6.06
CA LEU A 105 -20.82 -7.54 -6.91
C LEU A 105 -20.71 -8.39 -8.19
N ALA A 106 -19.51 -8.53 -8.74
CA ALA A 106 -19.28 -9.29 -9.97
C ALA A 106 -19.57 -10.79 -9.82
N ASP A 107 -19.66 -11.30 -8.57
CA ASP A 107 -19.99 -12.70 -8.30
C ASP A 107 -21.51 -12.98 -8.39
N PHE A 108 -22.31 -11.95 -8.61
CA PHE A 108 -23.76 -12.02 -8.76
C PHE A 108 -24.18 -11.66 -10.18
#